data_60640418b7d58e6e13b6b8a1bdaf7d6f
#
_entry.id   60640418b7d58e6e13b6b8a1bdaf7d6f
#
_cell.length_a   1.000
_cell.length_b   1.000
_cell.length_c   1.000
_cell.angle_alpha   90.00
_cell.angle_beta   90.00
_cell.angle_gamma   90.00
#
_symmetry.space_group_name_H-M   'P 1'
#
loop_
_entity.id
_entity.type
_entity.pdbx_description
1 polymer ?
#
loop_
_entity_poly.entity_id
_entity_poly.type
_entity_poly.pdbx_seq_one_letter_code
_entity_poly.pdbx_strand_id
1 'polypeptide(L)'
;MKADLRTLDLNLLKTLDALLDERSVTRAAARLALTQPAVSGMLNRLRDYFEDPLFIRAPHGIVPTTRAEAMAAPVKRILADIDELLQPIAFDPLTATFTFTLAATDYALRAVVVPFIAALKVQAPGIRVRVVPVESDRLVSQFEQGSDRKSVV
;
A
#
# COMPACT_ATOMS: atom_id res chain seq x y z
N MET A 1 -29.30 8.55 -4.30
CA MET A 1 -28.15 9.34 -3.75
C MET A 1 -26.90 8.88 -4.50
N LYS A 2 -26.13 9.76 -5.12
CA LYS A 2 -24.92 9.32 -5.83
C LYS A 2 -23.93 8.71 -4.82
N ALA A 3 -23.40 7.53 -5.14
CA ALA A 3 -22.34 6.91 -4.37
C ALA A 3 -21.19 7.92 -4.18
N ASP A 4 -20.84 8.24 -2.93
CA ASP A 4 -19.82 9.23 -2.59
C ASP A 4 -18.64 8.50 -1.92
N LEU A 5 -17.45 8.65 -2.50
CA LEU A 5 -16.22 8.02 -2.00
C LEU A 5 -15.93 8.37 -0.51
N ARG A 6 -16.40 9.55 -0.04
CA ARG A 6 -16.22 9.99 1.35
C ARG A 6 -16.94 9.11 2.39
N THR A 7 -17.98 8.40 1.95
CA THR A 7 -18.80 7.56 2.83
C THR A 7 -18.60 6.07 2.61
N LEU A 8 -17.75 5.70 1.65
CA LEU A 8 -17.46 4.31 1.35
C LEU A 8 -16.49 3.72 2.38
N ASP A 9 -16.98 2.77 3.15
CA ASP A 9 -16.19 2.00 4.10
C ASP A 9 -15.45 0.86 3.36
N LEU A 10 -14.13 0.79 3.51
CA LEU A 10 -13.30 -0.24 2.89
C LEU A 10 -13.72 -1.67 3.29
N ASN A 11 -14.26 -1.85 4.50
CA ASN A 11 -14.77 -3.15 4.94
C ASN A 11 -15.98 -3.61 4.11
N LEU A 12 -16.75 -2.67 3.56
CA LEU A 12 -17.83 -3.00 2.63
C LEU A 12 -17.28 -3.57 1.31
N LEU A 13 -16.15 -3.04 0.79
CA LEU A 13 -15.51 -3.60 -0.41
C LEU A 13 -14.98 -5.01 -0.16
N LYS A 14 -14.33 -5.24 1.00
CA LYS A 14 -13.89 -6.59 1.40
C LYS A 14 -15.08 -7.56 1.51
N THR A 15 -16.19 -7.08 2.04
CA THR A 15 -17.42 -7.89 2.17
C THR A 15 -18.02 -8.21 0.80
N LEU A 16 -18.02 -7.25 -0.12
CA LEU A 16 -18.51 -7.45 -1.49
C LEU A 16 -17.64 -8.49 -2.22
N ASP A 17 -16.31 -8.40 -2.13
CA ASP A 17 -15.38 -9.37 -2.71
C ASP A 17 -15.61 -10.78 -2.18
N ALA A 18 -15.70 -10.93 -0.86
CA ALA A 18 -15.97 -12.22 -0.24
C ALA A 18 -17.32 -12.82 -0.67
N LEU A 19 -18.37 -12.00 -0.79
CA LEU A 19 -19.69 -12.46 -1.25
C LEU A 19 -19.69 -12.86 -2.71
N LEU A 20 -18.93 -12.16 -3.58
CA LEU A 20 -18.78 -12.48 -4.99
C LEU A 20 -18.07 -13.83 -5.19
N ASP A 21 -17.03 -14.10 -4.42
CA ASP A 21 -16.27 -15.35 -4.51
C ASP A 21 -17.05 -16.53 -3.88
N GLU A 22 -17.56 -16.34 -2.68
CA GLU A 22 -18.16 -17.43 -1.90
C GLU A 22 -19.59 -17.77 -2.31
N ARG A 23 -20.32 -16.84 -2.87
CA ARG A 23 -21.75 -16.97 -3.20
C ARG A 23 -22.61 -17.51 -2.05
N SER A 24 -22.16 -17.20 -0.82
CA SER A 24 -22.79 -17.62 0.43
C SER A 24 -22.45 -16.66 1.54
N VAL A 25 -23.47 -16.11 2.20
CA VAL A 25 -23.27 -15.19 3.32
C VAL A 25 -22.53 -15.86 4.48
N THR A 26 -22.82 -17.13 4.74
CA THR A 26 -22.18 -17.89 5.83
C THR A 26 -20.70 -18.16 5.53
N ARG A 27 -20.35 -18.57 4.31
CA ARG A 27 -18.95 -18.78 3.91
C ARG A 27 -18.18 -17.46 3.86
N ALA A 28 -18.78 -16.40 3.34
CA ALA A 28 -18.18 -15.08 3.35
C ALA A 28 -17.90 -14.58 4.78
N ALA A 29 -18.81 -14.83 5.72
CA ALA A 29 -18.62 -14.50 7.13
C ALA A 29 -17.43 -15.28 7.73
N ALA A 30 -17.34 -16.58 7.48
CA ALA A 30 -16.20 -17.40 7.90
C ALA A 30 -14.86 -16.90 7.32
N ARG A 31 -14.82 -16.60 6.01
CA ARG A 31 -13.63 -16.03 5.33
C ARG A 31 -13.16 -14.71 5.94
N LEU A 32 -14.12 -13.85 6.33
CA LEU A 32 -13.84 -12.54 6.90
C LEU A 32 -13.60 -12.56 8.42
N ALA A 33 -13.68 -13.73 9.07
CA ALA A 33 -13.68 -13.86 10.52
C ALA A 33 -14.75 -13.00 11.22
N LEU A 34 -15.94 -12.90 10.59
CA LEU A 34 -17.10 -12.17 11.08
C LEU A 34 -18.28 -13.10 11.34
N THR A 35 -19.28 -12.58 12.04
CA THR A 35 -20.56 -13.27 12.19
C THR A 35 -21.45 -13.10 10.94
N GLN A 36 -22.29 -14.10 10.66
CA GLN A 36 -23.23 -14.01 9.54
C GLN A 36 -24.19 -12.81 9.63
N PRO A 37 -24.74 -12.43 10.80
CA PRO A 37 -25.51 -11.18 10.93
C PRO A 37 -24.72 -9.93 10.59
N ALA A 38 -23.43 -9.87 10.94
CA ALA A 38 -22.57 -8.71 10.61
C ALA A 38 -22.42 -8.58 9.09
N VAL A 39 -22.11 -9.67 8.38
CA VAL A 39 -22.01 -9.68 6.91
C VAL A 39 -23.34 -9.36 6.24
N SER A 40 -24.46 -9.84 6.79
CA SER A 40 -25.80 -9.47 6.32
C SER A 40 -26.08 -7.99 6.46
N GLY A 41 -25.69 -7.38 7.58
CA GLY A 41 -25.77 -5.94 7.82
C GLY A 41 -24.92 -5.15 6.83
N MET A 42 -23.68 -5.58 6.57
CA MET A 42 -22.80 -4.96 5.56
C MET A 42 -23.37 -5.09 4.15
N LEU A 43 -23.99 -6.22 3.79
CA LEU A 43 -24.66 -6.40 2.50
C LEU A 43 -25.84 -5.42 2.36
N ASN A 44 -26.61 -5.17 3.41
CA ASN A 44 -27.69 -4.18 3.35
C ASN A 44 -27.13 -2.76 3.13
N ARG A 45 -26.05 -2.39 3.83
CA ARG A 45 -25.38 -1.10 3.60
C ARG A 45 -24.84 -0.98 2.16
N LEU A 46 -24.32 -2.04 1.58
CA LEU A 46 -23.88 -2.09 0.18
C LEU A 46 -25.05 -1.88 -0.79
N ARG A 47 -26.19 -2.51 -0.53
CA ARG A 47 -27.44 -2.32 -1.30
C ARG A 47 -27.90 -0.89 -1.29
N ASP A 48 -27.95 -0.27 -0.12
CA ASP A 48 -28.32 1.13 0.04
C ASP A 48 -27.34 2.06 -0.67
N TYR A 49 -26.03 1.75 -0.58
CA TYR A 49 -24.98 2.56 -1.17
C TYR A 49 -25.00 2.52 -2.70
N PHE A 50 -25.17 1.34 -3.29
CA PHE A 50 -25.18 1.15 -4.73
C PHE A 50 -26.58 1.23 -5.36
N GLU A 51 -27.64 1.37 -4.55
CA GLU A 51 -29.04 1.36 -5.00
C GLU A 51 -29.36 0.12 -5.90
N ASP A 52 -28.83 -1.04 -5.49
CA ASP A 52 -28.93 -2.30 -6.21
C ASP A 52 -29.00 -3.47 -5.23
N PRO A 53 -29.81 -4.51 -5.47
CA PRO A 53 -29.84 -5.70 -4.62
C PRO A 53 -28.51 -6.41 -4.46
N LEU A 54 -27.59 -6.27 -5.42
CA LEU A 54 -26.27 -6.86 -5.56
C LEU A 54 -26.28 -8.40 -5.60
N PHE A 55 -27.08 -9.01 -4.73
CA PHE A 55 -27.25 -10.47 -4.68
C PHE A 55 -28.71 -10.83 -4.47
N ILE A 56 -29.17 -11.81 -5.24
CA ILE A 56 -30.50 -12.44 -5.11
C ILE A 56 -30.37 -13.82 -4.48
N ARG A 57 -31.37 -14.25 -3.75
CA ARG A 57 -31.44 -15.60 -3.17
C ARG A 57 -31.60 -16.64 -4.26
N ALA A 58 -30.88 -17.75 -4.12
CA ALA A 58 -30.97 -18.93 -4.97
C ALA A 58 -31.03 -20.21 -4.10
N PRO A 59 -31.46 -21.36 -4.62
CA PRO A 59 -31.57 -22.61 -3.85
C PRO A 59 -30.27 -23.02 -3.13
N HIS A 60 -29.11 -22.67 -3.69
CA HIS A 60 -27.80 -23.06 -3.15
C HIS A 60 -26.96 -21.87 -2.66
N GLY A 61 -27.60 -20.78 -2.24
CA GLY A 61 -26.91 -19.61 -1.71
C GLY A 61 -27.41 -18.28 -2.28
N ILE A 62 -26.49 -17.47 -2.78
CA ILE A 62 -26.81 -16.17 -3.40
C ILE A 62 -26.15 -16.07 -4.78
N VAL A 63 -26.82 -15.39 -5.69
CA VAL A 63 -26.33 -15.15 -7.06
C VAL A 63 -26.15 -13.63 -7.24
N PRO A 64 -25.01 -13.16 -7.74
CA PRO A 64 -24.79 -11.74 -7.99
C PRO A 64 -25.69 -11.22 -9.10
N THR A 65 -26.09 -9.95 -9.02
CA THR A 65 -26.70 -9.21 -10.11
C THR A 65 -25.65 -8.90 -11.18
N THR A 66 -26.09 -8.56 -12.39
CA THR A 66 -25.17 -8.09 -13.46
C THR A 66 -24.29 -6.94 -12.99
N ARG A 67 -24.84 -6.05 -12.16
CA ARG A 67 -24.09 -4.94 -11.59
C ARG A 67 -23.01 -5.43 -10.60
N ALA A 68 -23.32 -6.34 -9.72
CA ALA A 68 -22.37 -6.92 -8.79
C ALA A 68 -21.24 -7.68 -9.52
N GLU A 69 -21.58 -8.45 -10.58
CA GLU A 69 -20.57 -9.12 -11.41
C GLU A 69 -19.64 -8.13 -12.11
N ALA A 70 -20.17 -7.05 -12.67
CA ALA A 70 -19.35 -6.00 -13.29
C ALA A 70 -18.39 -5.30 -12.29
N MET A 71 -18.72 -5.31 -11.00
CA MET A 71 -17.88 -4.75 -9.93
C MET A 71 -16.76 -5.68 -9.48
N ALA A 72 -16.81 -6.97 -9.77
CA ALA A 72 -15.87 -7.98 -9.26
C ALA A 72 -14.41 -7.63 -9.59
N ALA A 73 -14.08 -7.40 -10.85
CA ALA A 73 -12.72 -7.08 -11.27
C ALA A 73 -12.22 -5.71 -10.74
N PRO A 74 -13.01 -4.62 -10.80
CA PRO A 74 -12.64 -3.35 -10.17
C PRO A 74 -12.37 -3.47 -8.66
N VAL A 75 -13.23 -4.15 -7.91
CA VAL A 75 -13.08 -4.32 -6.46
C VAL A 75 -11.81 -5.09 -6.13
N LYS A 76 -11.53 -6.20 -6.83
CA LYS A 76 -10.29 -6.97 -6.63
C LYS A 76 -9.04 -6.15 -6.89
N ARG A 77 -9.02 -5.31 -7.93
CA ARG A 77 -7.88 -4.42 -8.20
C ARG A 77 -7.67 -3.42 -7.08
N ILE A 78 -8.73 -2.73 -6.64
CA ILE A 78 -8.64 -1.76 -5.54
C ILE A 78 -8.10 -2.42 -4.27
N LEU A 79 -8.58 -3.61 -3.92
CA LEU A 79 -8.10 -4.33 -2.73
C LEU A 79 -6.65 -4.78 -2.88
N ALA A 80 -6.22 -5.19 -4.06
CA ALA A 80 -4.83 -5.54 -4.35
C ALA A 80 -3.90 -4.32 -4.27
N ASP A 81 -4.30 -3.16 -4.81
CA ASP A 81 -3.54 -1.91 -4.74
C ASP A 81 -3.38 -1.45 -3.27
N ILE A 82 -4.42 -1.65 -2.45
CA ILE A 82 -4.35 -1.36 -1.01
C ILE A 82 -3.41 -2.35 -0.30
N ASP A 83 -3.48 -3.62 -0.65
CA ASP A 83 -2.57 -4.64 -0.07
C ASP A 83 -1.12 -4.34 -0.43
N GLU A 84 -0.84 -3.96 -1.67
CA GLU A 84 0.50 -3.50 -2.12
C GLU A 84 0.98 -2.28 -1.31
N LEU A 85 0.09 -1.32 -1.04
CA LEU A 85 0.41 -0.15 -0.22
C LEU A 85 0.80 -0.53 1.22
N LEU A 86 0.22 -1.61 1.76
CA LEU A 86 0.48 -2.09 3.12
C LEU A 86 1.72 -2.99 3.21
N GLN A 87 2.23 -3.48 2.07
CA GLN A 87 3.44 -4.28 2.06
C GLN A 87 4.65 -3.41 2.47
N PRO A 88 5.57 -3.95 3.28
CA PRO A 88 6.83 -3.27 3.51
C PRO A 88 7.51 -3.03 2.17
N ILE A 89 8.01 -1.83 1.95
CA ILE A 89 8.83 -1.53 0.77
C ILE A 89 10.04 -2.46 0.86
N ALA A 90 10.00 -3.57 0.14
CA ALA A 90 11.15 -4.45 0.03
C ALA A 90 12.25 -3.69 -0.70
N PHE A 91 13.29 -3.27 0.05
CA PHE A 91 14.45 -2.65 -0.55
C PHE A 91 15.20 -3.70 -1.37
N ASP A 92 15.12 -3.57 -2.69
CA ASP A 92 15.93 -4.35 -3.61
C ASP A 92 17.10 -3.48 -4.12
N PRO A 93 18.32 -3.74 -3.69
CA PRO A 93 19.48 -2.97 -4.10
C PRO A 93 19.69 -2.92 -5.61
N LEU A 94 19.33 -3.98 -6.34
CA LEU A 94 19.57 -4.08 -7.79
C LEU A 94 18.66 -3.15 -8.61
N THR A 95 17.44 -2.91 -8.12
CA THR A 95 16.43 -2.08 -8.80
C THR A 95 16.29 -0.68 -8.19
N ALA A 96 16.89 -0.45 -7.02
CA ALA A 96 16.80 0.83 -6.32
C ALA A 96 17.46 1.97 -7.10
N THR A 97 16.72 3.06 -7.32
CA THR A 97 17.15 4.23 -8.07
C THR A 97 16.88 5.52 -7.30
N PHE A 98 17.75 5.87 -6.37
CA PHE A 98 17.67 7.14 -5.65
C PHE A 98 19.06 7.75 -5.46
N THR A 99 19.07 9.02 -5.07
CA THR A 99 20.30 9.74 -4.73
C THR A 99 20.29 10.06 -3.25
N PHE A 100 21.36 9.74 -2.54
CA PHE A 100 21.57 10.23 -1.20
C PHE A 100 22.85 11.08 -1.10
N THR A 101 22.86 12.01 -0.15
CA THR A 101 23.97 12.92 0.05
C THR A 101 24.70 12.53 1.32
N LEU A 102 26.05 12.43 1.22
CA LEU A 102 26.94 12.22 2.36
C LEU A 102 27.77 13.48 2.58
N ALA A 103 27.83 13.96 3.82
CA ALA A 103 28.83 14.94 4.19
C ALA A 103 30.06 14.20 4.73
N ALA A 104 31.24 14.48 4.20
CA ALA A 104 32.48 13.82 4.61
C ALA A 104 33.66 14.79 4.62
N THR A 105 34.61 14.58 5.56
CA THR A 105 35.92 15.23 5.51
C THR A 105 36.78 14.58 4.43
N ASP A 106 37.85 15.25 3.99
CA ASP A 106 38.76 14.70 2.98
C ASP A 106 39.37 13.36 3.38
N TYR A 107 39.65 13.20 4.67
CA TYR A 107 40.15 11.92 5.19
C TYR A 107 39.09 10.82 5.11
N ALA A 108 37.88 11.08 5.60
CA ALA A 108 36.78 10.13 5.56
C ALA A 108 36.37 9.79 4.12
N LEU A 109 36.44 10.79 3.22
CA LEU A 109 36.16 10.58 1.81
C LEU A 109 37.08 9.51 1.22
N ARG A 110 38.38 9.64 1.43
CA ARG A 110 39.38 8.70 0.87
C ARG A 110 39.38 7.35 1.59
N ALA A 111 39.31 7.34 2.92
CA ALA A 111 39.45 6.13 3.70
C ALA A 111 38.19 5.25 3.74
N VAL A 112 37.01 5.87 3.66
CA VAL A 112 35.73 5.17 3.88
C VAL A 112 34.78 5.30 2.69
N VAL A 113 34.54 6.52 2.23
CA VAL A 113 33.47 6.78 1.25
C VAL A 113 33.82 6.22 -0.12
N VAL A 114 35.06 6.35 -0.57
CA VAL A 114 35.49 5.83 -1.89
C VAL A 114 35.39 4.30 -1.96
N PRO A 115 35.91 3.52 -0.99
CA PRO A 115 35.69 2.07 -0.95
C PRO A 115 34.22 1.69 -0.85
N PHE A 116 33.44 2.41 -0.05
CA PHE A 116 31.99 2.18 0.09
C PHE A 116 31.26 2.36 -1.25
N ILE A 117 31.52 3.47 -1.99
CA ILE A 117 30.91 3.71 -3.30
C ILE A 117 31.31 2.62 -4.31
N ALA A 118 32.53 2.14 -4.26
CA ALA A 118 32.98 1.04 -5.13
C ALA A 118 32.19 -0.25 -4.86
N ALA A 119 31.99 -0.61 -3.58
CA ALA A 119 31.20 -1.76 -3.19
C ALA A 119 29.70 -1.56 -3.52
N LEU A 120 29.18 -0.36 -3.30
CA LEU A 120 27.78 -0.01 -3.58
C LEU A 120 27.46 -0.15 -5.07
N LYS A 121 28.36 0.27 -5.97
CA LYS A 121 28.17 0.15 -7.41
C LYS A 121 27.95 -1.28 -7.89
N VAL A 122 28.57 -2.25 -7.22
CA VAL A 122 28.40 -3.67 -7.54
C VAL A 122 27.06 -4.19 -7.05
N GLN A 123 26.63 -3.77 -5.85
CA GLN A 123 25.43 -4.29 -5.20
C GLN A 123 24.16 -3.51 -5.58
N ALA A 124 24.29 -2.20 -5.86
CA ALA A 124 23.17 -1.30 -6.13
C ALA A 124 23.53 -0.28 -7.23
N PRO A 125 23.63 -0.70 -8.50
CA PRO A 125 24.16 0.12 -9.60
C PRO A 125 23.30 1.37 -9.89
N GLY A 126 22.01 1.36 -9.54
CA GLY A 126 21.08 2.47 -9.75
C GLY A 126 21.19 3.57 -8.68
N ILE A 127 21.84 3.31 -7.55
CA ILE A 127 21.96 4.28 -6.45
C ILE A 127 23.09 5.27 -6.77
N ARG A 128 22.80 6.56 -6.57
CA ARG A 128 23.75 7.66 -6.74
C ARG A 128 24.13 8.23 -5.38
N VAL A 129 25.41 8.51 -5.19
CA VAL A 129 25.95 9.14 -3.98
C VAL A 129 26.47 10.53 -4.35
N ARG A 130 25.95 11.55 -3.69
CA ARG A 130 26.50 12.90 -3.75
C ARG A 130 27.32 13.14 -2.48
N VAL A 131 28.58 13.50 -2.64
CA VAL A 131 29.43 13.82 -1.50
C VAL A 131 29.59 15.34 -1.42
N VAL A 132 29.44 15.88 -0.23
CA VAL A 132 29.63 17.32 0.08
C VAL A 132 30.65 17.47 1.22
N PRO A 133 31.41 18.56 1.25
CA PRO A 133 32.31 18.86 2.37
C PRO A 133 31.52 19.04 3.67
N VAL A 134 32.14 18.66 4.79
CA VAL A 134 31.61 18.95 6.12
C VAL A 134 31.81 20.44 6.44
N GLU A 135 30.72 21.21 6.47
CA GLU A 135 30.74 22.60 6.97
C GLU A 135 30.25 22.59 8.42
N SER A 136 31.17 22.67 9.36
CA SER A 136 30.91 22.45 10.79
C SER A 136 29.81 23.36 11.39
N ASP A 137 29.70 24.59 10.88
CA ASP A 137 28.77 25.59 11.45
C ASP A 137 27.33 25.44 10.97
N ARG A 138 27.09 24.64 9.92
CA ARG A 138 25.76 24.44 9.32
C ARG A 138 25.16 23.07 9.58
N LEU A 139 25.96 22.09 9.98
CA LEU A 139 25.51 20.72 10.18
C LEU A 139 24.42 20.63 11.25
N VAL A 140 24.62 21.27 12.40
CA VAL A 140 23.67 21.22 13.53
C VAL A 140 22.33 21.84 13.12
N SER A 141 22.34 22.98 12.44
CA SER A 141 21.11 23.66 12.02
C SER A 141 20.37 22.92 10.91
N GLN A 142 21.05 22.20 10.03
CA GLN A 142 20.42 21.37 8.99
C GLN A 142 19.76 20.12 9.57
N PHE A 143 20.36 19.53 10.60
CA PHE A 143 19.75 18.41 11.34
C PHE A 143 18.53 18.85 12.15
N GLU A 144 18.58 20.02 12.81
CA GLU A 144 17.47 20.56 13.61
C GLU A 144 16.26 20.95 12.76
N GLN A 145 16.47 21.44 11.53
CA GLN A 145 15.40 21.86 10.63
C GLN A 145 14.74 20.69 9.88
N GLY A 146 15.23 19.47 10.04
CA GLY A 146 14.64 18.28 9.44
C GLY A 146 14.57 18.28 7.90
N SER A 147 15.27 19.20 7.25
CA SER A 147 15.22 19.40 5.80
C SER A 147 15.93 18.31 5.01
N ASP A 148 16.71 17.45 5.67
CA ASP A 148 17.42 16.35 5.00
C ASP A 148 17.32 15.05 5.82
N ARG A 149 16.19 14.34 5.68
CA ARG A 149 15.94 13.02 6.31
C ARG A 149 16.83 11.90 5.78
N LYS A 150 17.81 12.19 4.95
CA LYS A 150 18.66 11.20 4.27
C LYS A 150 20.16 11.45 4.44
N SER A 151 20.56 12.22 5.46
CA SER A 151 21.96 12.35 5.81
C SER A 151 22.32 11.29 6.83
N VAL A 152 23.15 10.34 6.44
CA VAL A 152 23.82 9.43 7.35
C VAL A 152 25.21 9.98 7.57
N VAL A 153 25.59 10.14 8.84
CA VAL A 153 26.89 10.61 9.34
C VAL A 153 28.03 9.74 8.87
#